data_5b581f8f04eba08f94fe0db70047f359
#
_entry.id   5b581f8f04eba08f94fe0db70047f359
#
_cell.length_a   1.000
_cell.length_b   1.000
_cell.length_c   1.000
_cell.angle_alpha   90.00
_cell.angle_beta   90.00
_cell.angle_gamma   90.00
#
_symmetry.space_group_name_H-M   'P 1'
#
loop_
_entity.id
_entity.type
_entity.pdbx_description
1 polymer ?
#
loop_
_entity_poly.entity_id
_entity_poly.type
_entity_poly.pdbx_seq_one_letter_code
_entity_poly.pdbx_strand_id
1 'polypeptide(L)'
;LQIIIQDPYSSLNPRMTVYDLISAPLEVYKVGTKEERREMVEEILQEVGLDKQYLNRFPHEFSGGQRQRIGIARALILNPEFVVCDEAVSALDVSVRAQVLNLMRNMQQKKNLTYLFISHDLSVVRHISDRIAVMYLGSVVEVAEKAQLYSNPMHPYTKALLSAIPLPDVKKKRQRIILEGDVPSAYNP
;
A
#
# COMPACT_ATOMS: atom_id res chain seq x y z
N LEU A 1 -13.10 -5.26 -6.80
CA LEU A 1 -11.97 -5.55 -5.92
C LEU A 1 -10.70 -5.70 -6.76
N GLN A 2 -9.58 -5.06 -6.32
CA GLN A 2 -8.25 -5.19 -6.92
C GLN A 2 -7.19 -5.32 -5.83
N ILE A 3 -5.96 -5.72 -6.20
CA ILE A 3 -4.86 -5.90 -5.26
C ILE A 3 -3.60 -5.20 -5.76
N ILE A 4 -2.88 -4.55 -4.83
CA ILE A 4 -1.53 -4.02 -5.01
C ILE A 4 -0.62 -4.84 -4.09
N ILE A 5 0.32 -5.59 -4.67
CA ILE A 5 1.20 -6.51 -3.95
C ILE A 5 2.55 -5.87 -3.59
N GLN A 6 3.22 -6.50 -2.63
CA GLN A 6 4.42 -6.04 -1.93
C GLN A 6 5.58 -5.66 -2.86
N ASP A 7 5.92 -6.53 -3.82
CA ASP A 7 7.12 -6.37 -4.62
C ASP A 7 6.79 -5.85 -6.04
N PRO A 8 7.14 -4.60 -6.34
CA PRO A 8 6.94 -4.05 -7.67
C PRO A 8 7.80 -4.71 -8.75
N TYR A 9 8.88 -5.44 -8.38
CA TYR A 9 9.72 -6.16 -9.33
C TYR A 9 9.07 -7.45 -9.79
N SER A 10 8.54 -8.25 -8.86
CA SER A 10 7.89 -9.53 -9.19
C SER A 10 6.47 -9.36 -9.71
N SER A 11 5.82 -8.21 -9.42
CA SER A 11 4.44 -7.95 -9.81
C SER A 11 4.26 -7.54 -11.27
N LEU A 12 5.32 -7.07 -11.92
CA LEU A 12 5.30 -6.59 -13.30
C LEU A 12 6.06 -7.56 -14.21
N ASN A 13 5.41 -8.10 -15.23
CA ASN A 13 6.07 -8.95 -16.21
C ASN A 13 7.14 -8.12 -16.97
N PRO A 14 8.45 -8.46 -16.89
CA PRO A 14 9.51 -7.67 -17.47
C PRO A 14 9.53 -7.65 -19.00
N ARG A 15 8.73 -8.52 -19.65
CA ARG A 15 8.62 -8.64 -21.11
C ARG A 15 7.46 -7.85 -21.70
N MET A 16 6.64 -7.22 -20.85
CA MET A 16 5.51 -6.39 -21.24
C MET A 16 5.86 -4.91 -21.13
N THR A 17 5.35 -4.11 -22.05
CA THR A 17 5.46 -2.65 -21.96
C THR A 17 4.57 -2.11 -20.82
N VAL A 18 4.78 -0.85 -20.43
CA VAL A 18 3.91 -0.17 -19.46
C VAL A 18 2.46 -0.16 -19.96
N TYR A 19 2.25 0.09 -21.26
CA TYR A 19 0.92 0.03 -21.87
C TYR A 19 0.29 -1.35 -21.67
N ASP A 20 0.99 -2.42 -22.06
CA ASP A 20 0.48 -3.79 -21.98
C ASP A 20 0.13 -4.18 -20.53
N LEU A 21 0.99 -3.79 -19.57
CA LEU A 21 0.78 -4.07 -18.15
C LEU A 21 -0.48 -3.41 -17.58
N ILE A 22 -0.73 -2.15 -17.97
CA ILE A 22 -1.86 -1.39 -17.44
C ILE A 22 -3.14 -1.73 -18.21
N SER A 23 -3.07 -1.99 -19.53
CA SER A 23 -4.23 -2.35 -20.34
C SER A 23 -4.71 -3.79 -20.13
N ALA A 24 -3.84 -4.69 -19.66
CA ALA A 24 -4.18 -6.12 -19.47
C ALA A 24 -5.52 -6.36 -18.73
N PRO A 25 -5.84 -5.69 -17.61
CA PRO A 25 -7.15 -5.85 -16.98
C PRO A 25 -8.31 -5.43 -17.90
N LEU A 26 -8.15 -4.35 -18.67
CA LEU A 26 -9.18 -3.89 -19.61
C LEU A 26 -9.45 -4.92 -20.72
N GLU A 27 -8.40 -5.62 -21.17
CA GLU A 27 -8.51 -6.69 -22.17
C GLU A 27 -9.23 -7.92 -21.62
N VAL A 28 -8.85 -8.35 -20.41
CA VAL A 28 -9.47 -9.50 -19.74
C VAL A 28 -10.97 -9.28 -19.52
N TYR A 29 -11.34 -8.08 -19.07
CA TYR A 29 -12.74 -7.74 -18.82
C TYR A 29 -13.47 -7.18 -20.06
N LYS A 30 -12.79 -7.13 -21.23
CA LYS A 30 -13.34 -6.65 -22.52
C LYS A 30 -13.92 -5.24 -22.43
N VAL A 31 -13.26 -4.35 -21.69
CA VAL A 31 -13.66 -2.95 -21.54
C VAL A 31 -13.11 -2.14 -22.70
N GLY A 32 -13.98 -1.43 -23.39
CA GLY A 32 -13.63 -0.48 -24.46
C GLY A 32 -12.95 -1.06 -25.71
N THR A 33 -12.82 -0.22 -26.74
CA THR A 33 -12.03 -0.47 -27.94
C THR A 33 -10.53 -0.31 -27.65
N LYS A 34 -9.68 -0.59 -28.63
CA LYS A 34 -8.23 -0.42 -28.49
C LYS A 34 -7.84 1.06 -28.30
N GLU A 35 -8.53 1.94 -28.99
CA GLU A 35 -8.34 3.38 -28.92
C GLU A 35 -8.75 3.91 -27.56
N GLU A 36 -9.95 3.56 -27.08
CA GLU A 36 -10.44 3.94 -25.75
C GLU A 36 -9.53 3.42 -24.62
N ARG A 37 -9.04 2.19 -24.73
CA ARG A 37 -8.09 1.64 -23.74
C ARG A 37 -6.79 2.45 -23.69
N ARG A 38 -6.32 2.92 -24.84
CA ARG A 38 -5.12 3.75 -24.90
C ARG A 38 -5.33 5.08 -24.17
N GLU A 39 -6.45 5.73 -24.40
CA GLU A 39 -6.82 6.95 -23.69
C GLU A 39 -6.91 6.73 -22.19
N MET A 40 -7.61 5.67 -21.74
CA MET A 40 -7.70 5.31 -20.33
C MET A 40 -6.33 5.06 -19.69
N VAL A 41 -5.41 4.39 -20.40
CA VAL A 41 -4.05 4.14 -19.90
C VAL A 41 -3.24 5.43 -19.84
N GLU A 42 -3.37 6.33 -20.82
CA GLU A 42 -2.71 7.64 -20.80
C GLU A 42 -3.19 8.50 -19.62
N GLU A 43 -4.49 8.51 -19.36
CA GLU A 43 -5.09 9.23 -18.23
C GLU A 43 -4.60 8.71 -16.88
N ILE A 44 -4.69 7.38 -16.65
CA ILE A 44 -4.27 6.81 -15.36
C ILE A 44 -2.76 6.98 -15.13
N LEU A 45 -1.92 6.94 -16.17
CA LEU A 45 -0.49 7.23 -16.05
C LEU A 45 -0.24 8.65 -15.54
N GLN A 46 -0.95 9.64 -16.08
CA GLN A 46 -0.85 11.02 -15.60
C GLN A 46 -1.35 11.14 -14.16
N GLU A 47 -2.44 10.46 -13.79
CA GLU A 47 -2.96 10.46 -12.43
C GLU A 47 -1.95 9.92 -11.41
N VAL A 48 -1.15 8.90 -11.77
CA VAL A 48 -0.09 8.38 -10.90
C VAL A 48 1.23 9.16 -11.04
N GLY A 49 1.25 10.26 -11.79
CA GLY A 49 2.40 11.15 -11.94
C GLY A 49 3.51 10.58 -12.82
N LEU A 50 3.14 9.82 -13.85
CA LEU A 50 4.04 9.31 -14.88
C LEU A 50 3.68 9.94 -16.25
N ASP A 51 4.70 10.19 -17.07
CA ASP A 51 4.51 10.76 -18.40
C ASP A 51 4.03 9.69 -19.39
N LYS A 52 3.12 10.06 -20.31
CA LYS A 52 2.61 9.20 -21.36
C LYS A 52 3.69 8.71 -22.35
N GLN A 53 4.82 9.42 -22.46
CA GLN A 53 5.96 8.96 -23.26
C GLN A 53 6.55 7.63 -22.75
N TYR A 54 6.20 7.20 -21.53
CA TYR A 54 6.67 5.95 -20.93
C TYR A 54 5.86 4.71 -21.35
N LEU A 55 4.77 4.86 -22.11
CA LEU A 55 3.89 3.76 -22.53
C LEU A 55 4.62 2.56 -23.15
N ASN A 56 5.63 2.84 -23.99
CA ASN A 56 6.36 1.81 -24.73
C ASN A 56 7.62 1.32 -24.01
N ARG A 57 7.90 1.80 -22.79
CA ARG A 57 9.04 1.36 -21.98
C ARG A 57 8.74 0.10 -21.23
N PHE A 58 9.79 -0.60 -20.82
CA PHE A 58 9.72 -1.83 -20.05
C PHE A 58 9.99 -1.56 -18.56
N PRO A 59 9.50 -2.42 -17.64
CA PRO A 59 9.65 -2.22 -16.19
C PRO A 59 11.10 -2.02 -15.74
N HIS A 60 12.08 -2.67 -16.36
CA HIS A 60 13.49 -2.57 -15.97
C HIS A 60 14.11 -1.18 -16.19
N GLU A 61 13.45 -0.31 -16.99
CA GLU A 61 13.89 1.06 -17.24
C GLU A 61 13.43 2.07 -16.15
N PHE A 62 12.71 1.60 -15.13
CA PHE A 62 12.10 2.44 -14.10
C PHE A 62 12.69 2.21 -12.71
N SER A 63 12.69 3.25 -11.87
CA SER A 63 12.98 3.14 -10.45
C SER A 63 11.91 2.33 -9.71
N GLY A 64 12.22 1.85 -8.50
CA GLY A 64 11.27 1.11 -7.66
C GLY A 64 9.96 1.87 -7.43
N GLY A 65 10.04 3.16 -7.12
CA GLY A 65 8.85 4.01 -6.93
C GLY A 65 8.03 4.22 -8.21
N GLN A 66 8.68 4.33 -9.35
CA GLN A 66 7.98 4.41 -10.64
C GLN A 66 7.28 3.09 -10.98
N ARG A 67 7.92 1.94 -10.73
CA ARG A 67 7.29 0.62 -10.90
C ARG A 67 6.09 0.45 -9.98
N GLN A 68 6.18 0.92 -8.73
CA GLN A 68 5.05 0.89 -7.81
C GLN A 68 3.88 1.73 -8.33
N ARG A 69 4.15 2.92 -8.91
CA ARG A 69 3.13 3.75 -9.55
C ARG A 69 2.47 3.05 -10.75
N ILE A 70 3.23 2.29 -11.55
CA ILE A 70 2.69 1.45 -12.64
C ILE A 70 1.79 0.35 -12.07
N GLY A 71 2.18 -0.31 -10.99
CA GLY A 71 1.36 -1.31 -10.29
C GLY A 71 0.06 -0.73 -9.73
N ILE A 72 0.12 0.49 -9.17
CA ILE A 72 -1.06 1.24 -8.71
C ILE A 72 -1.97 1.58 -9.89
N ALA A 73 -1.42 2.10 -11.00
CA ALA A 73 -2.18 2.41 -12.21
C ALA A 73 -2.92 1.17 -12.75
N ARG A 74 -2.23 0.03 -12.83
CA ARG A 74 -2.82 -1.25 -13.24
C ARG A 74 -3.97 -1.68 -12.34
N ALA A 75 -3.85 -1.52 -11.02
CA ALA A 75 -4.90 -1.88 -10.08
C ALA A 75 -6.11 -0.93 -10.19
N LEU A 76 -5.88 0.35 -10.49
CA LEU A 76 -6.94 1.37 -10.49
C LEU A 76 -7.62 1.58 -11.85
N ILE A 77 -7.08 1.02 -12.96
CA ILE A 77 -7.60 1.24 -14.32
C ILE A 77 -9.06 0.81 -14.51
N LEU A 78 -9.51 -0.18 -13.74
CA LEU A 78 -10.89 -0.67 -13.74
C LEU A 78 -11.82 0.11 -12.80
N ASN A 79 -11.37 1.23 -12.23
CA ASN A 79 -12.12 2.03 -11.25
C ASN A 79 -12.75 1.16 -10.15
N PRO A 80 -11.97 0.37 -9.39
CA PRO A 80 -12.49 -0.48 -8.32
C PRO A 80 -13.00 0.38 -7.17
N GLU A 81 -14.00 -0.12 -6.43
CA GLU A 81 -14.45 0.49 -5.17
C GLU A 81 -13.57 0.10 -3.98
N PHE A 82 -12.93 -1.09 -4.06
CA PHE A 82 -12.14 -1.66 -2.97
C PHE A 82 -10.80 -2.19 -3.48
N VAL A 83 -9.71 -1.82 -2.79
CA VAL A 83 -8.35 -2.24 -3.14
C VAL A 83 -7.64 -2.78 -1.90
N VAL A 84 -7.09 -4.00 -2.01
CA VAL A 84 -6.18 -4.57 -1.01
C VAL A 84 -4.76 -4.11 -1.33
N CYS A 85 -4.09 -3.53 -0.35
CA CYS A 85 -2.71 -3.08 -0.44
C CYS A 85 -1.86 -3.94 0.50
N ASP A 86 -1.24 -4.99 -0.06
CA ASP A 86 -0.42 -5.91 0.71
C ASP A 86 1.04 -5.45 0.69
N GLU A 87 1.47 -4.85 1.81
CA GLU A 87 2.81 -4.25 1.99
C GLU A 87 3.28 -3.34 0.82
N ALA A 88 2.35 -2.66 0.17
CA ALA A 88 2.53 -1.94 -1.09
C ALA A 88 3.66 -0.89 -1.12
N VAL A 89 4.27 -0.55 0.01
CA VAL A 89 5.32 0.46 0.11
C VAL A 89 6.55 0.00 0.91
N SER A 90 6.60 -1.26 1.35
CA SER A 90 7.65 -1.78 2.24
C SER A 90 9.04 -1.80 1.58
N ALA A 91 9.11 -2.09 0.27
CA ALA A 91 10.35 -2.17 -0.51
C ALA A 91 10.89 -0.80 -0.97
N LEU A 92 10.22 0.30 -0.62
CA LEU A 92 10.60 1.64 -1.07
C LEU A 92 11.43 2.39 0.00
N ASP A 93 12.38 3.21 -0.45
CA ASP A 93 13.06 4.15 0.43
C ASP A 93 12.10 5.19 1.03
N VAL A 94 12.51 5.83 2.13
CA VAL A 94 11.64 6.68 2.94
C VAL A 94 11.00 7.83 2.14
N SER A 95 11.77 8.47 1.26
CA SER A 95 11.30 9.64 0.51
C SER A 95 10.31 9.25 -0.59
N VAL A 96 10.60 8.18 -1.31
CA VAL A 96 9.73 7.63 -2.36
C VAL A 96 8.47 7.03 -1.75
N ARG A 97 8.58 6.34 -0.60
CA ARG A 97 7.46 5.82 0.18
C ARG A 97 6.45 6.91 0.52
N ALA A 98 6.94 8.06 1.03
CA ALA A 98 6.07 9.18 1.36
C ALA A 98 5.32 9.73 0.12
N GLN A 99 6.00 9.81 -1.03
CA GLN A 99 5.37 10.25 -2.28
C GLN A 99 4.27 9.27 -2.75
N VAL A 100 4.54 7.95 -2.67
CA VAL A 100 3.56 6.93 -3.06
C VAL A 100 2.36 6.91 -2.11
N LEU A 101 2.57 7.06 -0.79
CA LEU A 101 1.48 7.15 0.18
C LEU A 101 0.59 8.38 -0.06
N ASN A 102 1.19 9.53 -0.36
CA ASN A 102 0.45 10.74 -0.71
C ASN A 102 -0.35 10.55 -2.02
N LEU A 103 0.25 9.92 -3.03
CA LEU A 103 -0.44 9.55 -4.25
C LEU A 103 -1.66 8.67 -3.95
N MET A 104 -1.49 7.59 -3.17
CA MET A 104 -2.59 6.68 -2.81
C MET A 104 -3.72 7.40 -2.08
N ARG A 105 -3.39 8.31 -1.15
CA ARG A 105 -4.37 9.12 -0.44
C ARG A 105 -5.15 10.06 -1.38
N ASN A 106 -4.46 10.71 -2.30
CA ASN A 106 -5.10 11.55 -3.32
C ASN A 106 -6.03 10.74 -4.22
N MET A 107 -5.60 9.54 -4.65
CA MET A 107 -6.44 8.63 -5.45
C MET A 107 -7.65 8.15 -4.65
N GLN A 108 -7.49 7.84 -3.37
CA GLN A 108 -8.58 7.49 -2.48
C GLN A 108 -9.67 8.57 -2.46
N GLN A 109 -9.27 9.81 -2.27
CA GLN A 109 -10.22 10.94 -2.23
C GLN A 109 -10.85 11.20 -3.60
N LYS A 110 -10.03 11.22 -4.67
CA LYS A 110 -10.48 11.53 -6.03
C LYS A 110 -11.46 10.49 -6.56
N LYS A 111 -11.20 9.20 -6.30
CA LYS A 111 -11.97 8.07 -6.84
C LYS A 111 -12.91 7.41 -5.79
N ASN A 112 -13.01 7.98 -4.58
CA ASN A 112 -13.82 7.44 -3.47
C ASN A 112 -13.49 5.97 -3.17
N LEU A 113 -12.21 5.63 -3.07
CA LEU A 113 -11.73 4.26 -2.89
C LEU A 113 -11.75 3.85 -1.42
N THR A 114 -12.02 2.58 -1.17
CA THR A 114 -11.77 1.94 0.12
C THR A 114 -10.50 1.10 0.03
N TYR A 115 -9.54 1.34 0.94
CA TYR A 115 -8.32 0.53 1.05
C TYR A 115 -8.38 -0.42 2.25
N LEU A 116 -8.00 -1.68 2.03
CA LEU A 116 -7.50 -2.56 3.07
C LEU A 116 -5.97 -2.54 3.00
N PHE A 117 -5.33 -1.82 3.93
CA PHE A 117 -3.89 -1.62 3.91
C PHE A 117 -3.20 -2.53 4.92
N ILE A 118 -2.42 -3.50 4.45
CA ILE A 118 -1.64 -4.43 5.28
C ILE A 118 -0.21 -3.90 5.37
N SER A 119 0.31 -3.74 6.58
CA SER A 119 1.68 -3.27 6.81
C SER A 119 2.16 -3.62 8.21
N HIS A 120 3.46 -3.88 8.33
CA HIS A 120 4.14 -3.99 9.62
C HIS A 120 4.74 -2.65 10.10
N ASP A 121 4.74 -1.61 9.27
CA ASP A 121 5.26 -0.27 9.61
C ASP A 121 4.13 0.60 10.17
N LEU A 122 4.14 0.77 11.48
CA LEU A 122 3.12 1.56 12.20
C LEU A 122 3.10 3.04 11.83
N SER A 123 4.22 3.60 11.35
CA SER A 123 4.28 4.98 10.87
C SER A 123 3.50 5.14 9.56
N VAL A 124 3.60 4.15 8.68
CA VAL A 124 2.81 4.07 7.45
C VAL A 124 1.32 3.93 7.77
N VAL A 125 0.97 2.96 8.64
CA VAL A 125 -0.41 2.74 9.08
C VAL A 125 -1.02 4.01 9.68
N ARG A 126 -0.28 4.70 10.55
CA ARG A 126 -0.72 5.98 11.14
C ARG A 126 -1.04 7.05 10.10
N HIS A 127 -0.28 7.08 8.99
CA HIS A 127 -0.44 8.08 7.95
C HIS A 127 -1.67 7.84 7.08
N ILE A 128 -1.91 6.58 6.68
CA ILE A 128 -2.91 6.27 5.65
C ILE A 128 -4.26 5.81 6.19
N SER A 129 -4.30 5.21 7.39
CA SER A 129 -5.50 4.54 7.90
C SER A 129 -6.41 5.46 8.71
N ASP A 130 -7.72 5.18 8.69
CA ASP A 130 -8.73 5.77 9.57
C ASP A 130 -9.05 4.82 10.72
N ARG A 131 -9.20 3.51 10.45
CA ARG A 131 -9.40 2.43 11.41
C ARG A 131 -8.25 1.44 11.30
N ILE A 132 -7.90 0.80 12.40
CA ILE A 132 -6.76 -0.12 12.48
C ILE A 132 -7.20 -1.40 13.16
N ALA A 133 -6.88 -2.54 12.53
CA ALA A 133 -6.98 -3.86 13.13
C ALA A 133 -5.56 -4.36 13.43
N VAL A 134 -5.30 -4.74 14.67
CA VAL A 134 -4.03 -5.33 15.09
C VAL A 134 -4.17 -6.83 15.09
N MET A 135 -3.28 -7.52 14.38
CA MET A 135 -3.21 -8.98 14.33
C MET A 135 -2.04 -9.49 15.15
N TYR A 136 -2.25 -10.56 15.89
CA TYR A 136 -1.22 -11.29 16.63
C TYR A 136 -1.48 -12.79 16.51
N LEU A 137 -0.47 -13.56 16.13
CA LEU A 137 -0.55 -15.02 15.96
C LEU A 137 -1.77 -15.49 15.14
N GLY A 138 -2.03 -14.80 14.01
CA GLY A 138 -3.13 -15.14 13.09
C GLY A 138 -4.52 -14.66 13.53
N SER A 139 -4.67 -14.07 14.72
CA SER A 139 -5.93 -13.55 15.24
C SER A 139 -5.96 -12.03 15.30
N VAL A 140 -7.13 -11.42 15.07
CA VAL A 140 -7.35 -9.99 15.29
C VAL A 140 -7.58 -9.77 16.78
N VAL A 141 -6.65 -9.06 17.43
CA VAL A 141 -6.68 -8.88 18.92
C VAL A 141 -7.23 -7.52 19.34
N GLU A 142 -7.20 -6.53 18.44
CA GLU A 142 -7.75 -5.19 18.71
C GLU A 142 -8.19 -4.52 17.42
N VAL A 143 -9.35 -3.84 17.42
CA VAL A 143 -9.82 -3.00 16.31
C VAL A 143 -10.31 -1.69 16.91
N ALA A 144 -9.75 -0.57 16.42
CA ALA A 144 -10.15 0.75 16.88
C ALA A 144 -9.94 1.83 15.81
N GLU A 145 -10.57 2.98 16.00
CA GLU A 145 -10.24 4.20 15.28
C GLU A 145 -8.77 4.57 15.55
N LYS A 146 -8.09 5.11 14.53
CA LYS A 146 -6.68 5.50 14.61
C LYS A 146 -6.35 6.31 15.87
N ALA A 147 -7.13 7.37 16.13
CA ALA A 147 -6.88 8.25 17.26
C ALA A 147 -6.96 7.50 18.61
N GLN A 148 -7.94 6.62 18.77
CA GLN A 148 -8.13 5.81 19.96
C GLN A 148 -6.98 4.83 20.15
N LEU A 149 -6.62 4.08 19.10
CA LEU A 149 -5.55 3.07 19.17
C LEU A 149 -4.21 3.66 19.63
N TYR A 150 -3.86 4.84 19.09
CA TYR A 150 -2.59 5.50 19.42
C TYR A 150 -2.60 6.21 20.78
N SER A 151 -3.77 6.64 21.28
CA SER A 151 -3.88 7.33 22.57
C SER A 151 -4.13 6.38 23.74
N ASN A 152 -4.93 5.33 23.55
CA ASN A 152 -5.33 4.41 24.60
C ASN A 152 -5.46 2.97 24.06
N PRO A 153 -4.35 2.31 23.68
CA PRO A 153 -4.38 0.91 23.27
C PRO A 153 -4.81 0.01 24.42
N MET A 154 -5.68 -0.96 24.13
CA MET A 154 -6.24 -1.85 25.16
C MET A 154 -5.42 -3.14 25.29
N HIS A 155 -5.09 -3.78 24.18
CA HIS A 155 -4.42 -5.08 24.18
C HIS A 155 -2.92 -4.95 24.55
N PRO A 156 -2.34 -5.84 25.37
CA PRO A 156 -0.93 -5.79 25.78
C PRO A 156 0.04 -5.79 24.59
N TYR A 157 -0.23 -6.61 23.58
CA TYR A 157 0.57 -6.65 22.36
C TYR A 157 0.55 -5.28 21.62
N THR A 158 -0.62 -4.65 21.49
CA THR A 158 -0.74 -3.32 20.87
C THR A 158 0.08 -2.28 21.65
N LYS A 159 0.04 -2.32 22.98
CA LYS A 159 0.84 -1.44 23.86
C LYS A 159 2.33 -1.61 23.60
N ALA A 160 2.81 -2.86 23.59
CA ALA A 160 4.20 -3.18 23.31
C ALA A 160 4.62 -2.72 21.92
N LEU A 161 3.81 -3.01 20.90
CA LEU A 161 4.04 -2.63 19.51
C LEU A 161 4.16 -1.10 19.36
N LEU A 162 3.22 -0.35 19.93
CA LEU A 162 3.23 1.12 19.90
C LEU A 162 4.38 1.72 20.72
N SER A 163 4.83 1.05 21.80
CA SER A 163 5.97 1.50 22.60
C SER A 163 7.29 1.43 21.84
N ALA A 164 7.38 0.57 20.83
CA ALA A 164 8.57 0.40 20.00
C ALA A 164 8.73 1.46 18.90
N ILE A 165 7.70 2.29 18.64
CA ILE A 165 7.78 3.36 17.62
C ILE A 165 8.76 4.44 18.10
N PRO A 166 9.80 4.80 17.32
CA PRO A 166 10.68 5.91 17.63
C PRO A 166 9.90 7.22 17.72
N LEU A 167 10.12 7.99 18.80
CA LEU A 167 9.55 9.33 18.91
C LEU A 167 10.46 10.33 18.18
N PRO A 168 9.90 11.31 17.46
CA PRO A 168 10.68 12.39 16.86
C PRO A 168 11.35 13.28 17.91
N ASP A 169 10.86 13.28 19.16
CA ASP A 169 11.39 14.07 20.25
C ASP A 169 12.44 13.28 21.06
N VAL A 170 13.71 13.59 20.82
CA VAL A 170 14.88 12.98 21.47
C VAL A 170 14.86 13.13 23.01
N LYS A 171 14.12 14.12 23.53
CA LYS A 171 14.03 14.39 24.98
C LYS A 171 13.02 13.53 25.71
N LYS A 172 12.08 12.90 25.02
CA LYS A 172 11.08 12.00 25.61
C LYS A 172 11.55 10.56 25.55
N LYS A 173 12.21 10.07 26.60
CA LYS A 173 12.48 8.64 26.78
C LYS A 173 11.17 7.90 27.00
N ARG A 174 10.64 7.20 25.99
CA ARG A 174 9.59 6.18 26.22
C ARG A 174 10.23 4.95 26.87
N GLN A 175 9.65 4.44 27.93
CA GLN A 175 10.00 3.11 28.43
C GLN A 175 9.43 2.10 27.41
N ARG A 176 10.33 1.40 26.74
CA ARG A 176 9.95 0.31 25.82
C ARG A 176 9.36 -0.83 26.66
N ILE A 177 8.15 -1.25 26.34
CA ILE A 177 7.52 -2.41 26.96
C ILE A 177 8.09 -3.66 26.26
N ILE A 178 8.82 -4.47 27.00
CA ILE A 178 9.34 -5.75 26.53
C ILE A 178 8.34 -6.80 26.96
N LEU A 179 7.82 -7.56 26.01
CA LEU A 179 7.01 -8.74 26.30
C LEU A 179 7.98 -9.85 26.73
N GLU A 180 7.79 -10.35 27.97
CA GLU A 180 8.61 -11.44 28.50
C GLU A 180 8.07 -12.80 28.03
N GLY A 181 8.96 -13.76 27.83
CA GLY A 181 8.64 -15.13 27.41
C GLY A 181 8.90 -15.41 25.92
N ASP A 182 8.86 -16.69 25.58
CA ASP A 182 8.97 -17.13 24.19
C ASP A 182 7.68 -16.78 23.42
N VAL A 183 7.83 -16.52 22.12
CA VAL A 183 6.67 -16.30 21.25
C VAL A 183 5.87 -17.60 21.18
N PRO A 184 4.60 -17.62 21.62
CA PRO A 184 3.79 -18.83 21.54
C PRO A 184 3.65 -19.33 20.10
N SER A 185 3.45 -20.63 19.91
CA SER A 185 3.15 -21.18 18.61
C SER A 185 1.81 -20.67 18.11
N ALA A 186 1.72 -20.31 16.82
CA ALA A 186 0.45 -19.94 16.19
C ALA A 186 -0.59 -21.08 16.20
N TYR A 187 -0.16 -22.33 16.43
CA TYR A 187 -1.04 -23.50 16.58
C TYR A 187 -1.58 -23.69 18.00
N ASN A 188 -0.94 -23.07 18.98
CA ASN A 188 -1.38 -23.10 20.38
C ASN A 188 -1.00 -21.75 21.02
N PRO A 189 -1.79 -20.68 20.70
CA PRO A 189 -1.53 -19.31 21.14
C PRO A 189 -1.76 -19.08 22.64
#